data_2ebd0f39ca118df84b9b8fe315956b08
#
_entry.id   2ebd0f39ca118df84b9b8fe315956b08
#
_cell.length_a   1.000
_cell.length_b   1.000
_cell.length_c   1.000
_cell.angle_alpha   90.00
_cell.angle_beta   90.00
_cell.angle_gamma   90.00
#
_symmetry.space_group_name_H-M   'P 1'
#
loop_
_entity.id
_entity.type
_entity.pdbx_description
1 polymer ?
#
loop_
_entity_poly.entity_id
_entity_poly.type
_entity_poly.pdbx_seq_one_letter_code
_entity_poly.pdbx_strand_id
1 'polypeptide(L)'
;MSVSDLVLLSFVAGLAVALVTAPVGVSGAVFLLPIQISVLQIPSPAVTPTNLLFNIVAVPGALARYRSQATLHSALTATMLIGTIPGVVFGACVRVFLIPGPDVFRLLVAGFLLPLGIWLFLGRRRLPRAPHATPLGRNLTIAIAFTVGVIGGIYGIGGGSLLSPILVGYGAPVATVAPATLVCTFVTSVAGAATYAILALVTSGLQVAPHWTAGLLAGTGGLAGGYLGARLQPRLPEAALRATLGALAVVTAVLYVVDALR
;
A
#
# COMPACT_ATOMS: atom_id res chain seq x y z
N MET A 1 11.65 11.38 -21.37
CA MET A 1 11.96 11.86 -20.01
C MET A 1 13.46 11.75 -19.80
N SER A 2 14.14 12.80 -19.34
CA SER A 2 15.57 12.71 -19.04
C SER A 2 15.81 11.82 -17.80
N VAL A 3 17.05 11.31 -17.64
CA VAL A 3 17.39 10.51 -16.44
C VAL A 3 17.23 11.36 -15.17
N SER A 4 17.60 12.64 -15.25
CA SER A 4 17.43 13.59 -14.14
C SER A 4 15.95 13.78 -13.75
N ASP A 5 15.05 13.87 -14.74
CA ASP A 5 13.62 14.02 -14.48
C ASP A 5 13.05 12.76 -13.81
N LEU A 6 13.47 11.57 -14.26
CA LEU A 6 13.07 10.30 -13.65
C LEU A 6 13.49 10.23 -12.18
N VAL A 7 14.73 10.62 -11.89
CA VAL A 7 15.31 10.61 -10.53
C VAL A 7 14.53 11.55 -9.63
N LEU A 8 14.40 12.81 -10.03
CA LEU A 8 13.74 13.84 -9.24
C LEU A 8 12.27 13.50 -9.00
N LEU A 9 11.56 13.13 -10.07
CA LEU A 9 10.12 12.83 -10.00
C LEU A 9 9.84 11.61 -9.12
N SER A 10 10.64 10.53 -9.27
CA SER A 10 10.48 9.33 -8.43
C SER A 10 10.71 9.64 -6.95
N PHE A 11 11.77 10.37 -6.62
CA PHE A 11 12.09 10.75 -5.24
C PHE A 11 11.00 11.64 -4.64
N VAL A 12 10.61 12.71 -5.33
CA VAL A 12 9.59 13.66 -4.85
C VAL A 12 8.22 12.99 -4.71
N ALA A 13 7.83 12.14 -5.67
CA ALA A 13 6.59 11.39 -5.60
C ALA A 13 6.59 10.45 -4.38
N GLY A 14 7.67 9.69 -4.18
CA GLY A 14 7.81 8.80 -3.03
C GLY A 14 7.75 9.56 -1.70
N LEU A 15 8.45 10.69 -1.60
CA LEU A 15 8.44 11.55 -0.41
C LEU A 15 7.04 12.10 -0.10
N ALA A 16 6.40 12.72 -1.10
CA ALA A 16 5.11 13.37 -0.92
C ALA A 16 4.02 12.35 -0.54
N VAL A 17 3.97 11.23 -1.25
CA VAL A 17 2.98 10.19 -0.99
C VAL A 17 3.19 9.55 0.38
N ALA A 18 4.41 9.17 0.74
CA ALA A 18 4.69 8.57 2.04
C ALA A 18 4.46 9.55 3.21
N LEU A 19 4.75 10.84 3.03
CA LEU A 19 4.48 11.89 4.02
C LEU A 19 3.00 11.91 4.42
N VAL A 20 2.11 11.77 3.44
CA VAL A 20 0.65 11.84 3.66
C VAL A 20 0.08 10.51 4.15
N THR A 21 0.62 9.38 3.69
CA THR A 21 0.02 8.06 3.93
C THR A 21 0.54 7.37 5.19
N ALA A 22 1.81 7.58 5.56
CA ALA A 22 2.39 6.96 6.75
C ALA A 22 1.66 7.27 8.07
N PRO A 23 1.13 8.49 8.29
CA PRO A 23 0.39 8.82 9.52
C PRO A 23 -0.84 7.94 9.77
N VAL A 24 -1.43 7.37 8.74
CA VAL A 24 -2.64 6.51 8.85
C VAL A 24 -2.35 5.02 8.65
N GLY A 25 -1.07 4.66 8.58
CA GLY A 25 -0.67 3.26 8.43
C GLY A 25 -0.96 2.66 7.06
N VAL A 26 -1.07 3.49 6.05
CA VAL A 26 -1.22 3.08 4.65
C VAL A 26 0.12 3.27 3.94
N SER A 27 0.52 2.31 3.11
CA SER A 27 1.70 2.49 2.27
C SER A 27 1.42 3.48 1.13
N GLY A 28 2.39 4.33 0.85
CA GLY A 28 2.39 5.20 -0.31
C GLY A 28 2.30 4.49 -1.65
N ALA A 29 2.64 3.21 -1.70
CA ALA A 29 2.59 2.40 -2.90
C ALA A 29 1.23 2.41 -3.62
N VAL A 30 0.12 2.48 -2.88
CA VAL A 30 -1.24 2.57 -3.44
C VAL A 30 -1.38 3.78 -4.37
N PHE A 31 -0.85 4.92 -3.96
CA PHE A 31 -0.97 6.18 -4.69
C PHE A 31 0.19 6.45 -5.65
N LEU A 32 1.29 5.71 -5.49
CA LEU A 32 2.43 5.77 -6.39
C LEU A 32 2.16 5.01 -7.71
N LEU A 33 1.29 3.99 -7.69
CA LEU A 33 0.93 3.21 -8.87
C LEU A 33 0.54 4.04 -10.09
N PRO A 34 -0.39 5.02 -10.00
CA PRO A 34 -0.75 5.86 -11.13
C PRO A 34 0.46 6.60 -11.71
N ILE A 35 1.31 7.14 -10.83
CA ILE A 35 2.51 7.86 -11.25
C ILE A 35 3.47 6.91 -11.97
N GLN A 36 3.64 5.70 -11.48
CA GLN A 36 4.49 4.69 -12.10
C GLN A 36 4.00 4.26 -13.48
N ILE A 37 2.68 4.08 -13.65
CA ILE A 37 2.10 3.63 -14.91
C ILE A 37 1.99 4.78 -15.90
N SER A 38 1.34 5.90 -15.52
CA SER A 38 0.96 6.97 -16.44
C SER A 38 2.09 7.97 -16.70
N VAL A 39 2.96 8.24 -15.72
CA VAL A 39 4.02 9.23 -15.83
C VAL A 39 5.39 8.59 -16.07
N LEU A 40 5.75 7.59 -15.25
CA LEU A 40 7.03 6.89 -15.39
C LEU A 40 7.00 5.79 -16.44
N GLN A 41 5.81 5.43 -16.96
CA GLN A 41 5.56 4.42 -18.00
C GLN A 41 6.22 3.07 -17.70
N ILE A 42 6.21 2.67 -16.43
CA ILE A 42 6.74 1.36 -16.02
C ILE A 42 5.83 0.27 -16.57
N PRO A 43 6.37 -0.69 -17.35
CA PRO A 43 5.55 -1.69 -18.00
C PRO A 43 4.90 -2.64 -16.99
N SER A 44 3.73 -3.15 -17.36
CA SER A 44 3.07 -4.27 -16.68
C SER A 44 3.70 -5.59 -17.15
N PRO A 45 4.01 -6.55 -16.25
CA PRO A 45 3.74 -6.58 -14.81
C PRO A 45 4.83 -5.98 -13.90
N ALA A 46 5.93 -5.43 -14.43
CA ALA A 46 7.08 -4.90 -13.65
C ALA A 46 6.72 -3.82 -12.62
N VAL A 47 5.60 -3.10 -12.83
CA VAL A 47 5.11 -2.08 -11.89
C VAL A 47 4.85 -2.65 -10.49
N THR A 48 4.33 -3.88 -10.40
CA THR A 48 4.00 -4.51 -9.13
C THR A 48 5.23 -4.78 -8.26
N PRO A 49 6.29 -5.49 -8.74
CA PRO A 49 7.50 -5.65 -7.95
C PRO A 49 8.26 -4.34 -7.73
N THR A 50 8.14 -3.33 -8.61
CA THR A 50 8.68 -1.98 -8.37
C THR A 50 8.03 -1.34 -7.16
N ASN A 51 6.73 -1.52 -7.01
CA ASN A 51 5.97 -1.00 -5.87
C ASN A 51 6.31 -1.73 -4.55
N LEU A 52 6.53 -3.05 -4.60
CA LEU A 52 7.03 -3.81 -3.45
C LEU A 52 8.43 -3.34 -3.04
N LEU A 53 9.31 -3.07 -4.00
CA LEU A 53 10.64 -2.51 -3.76
C LEU A 53 10.56 -1.13 -3.09
N PHE A 54 9.67 -0.26 -3.57
CA PHE A 54 9.36 1.00 -2.91
C PHE A 54 9.01 0.78 -1.44
N ASN A 55 8.11 -0.15 -1.12
CA ASN A 55 7.69 -0.42 0.26
C ASN A 55 8.85 -0.91 1.14
N ILE A 56 9.70 -1.79 0.61
CA ILE A 56 10.86 -2.33 1.34
C ILE A 56 11.80 -1.20 1.78
N VAL A 57 11.96 -0.18 0.95
CA VAL A 57 12.84 0.96 1.25
C VAL A 57 12.13 2.04 2.05
N ALA A 58 10.87 2.36 1.72
CA ALA A 58 10.14 3.49 2.30
C ALA A 58 9.59 3.20 3.72
N VAL A 59 9.00 2.02 3.93
CA VAL A 59 8.28 1.71 5.18
C VAL A 59 9.19 1.74 6.43
N PRO A 60 10.45 1.29 6.38
CA PRO A 60 11.36 1.41 7.52
C PRO A 60 11.49 2.83 8.08
N GLY A 61 11.36 3.88 7.26
CA GLY A 61 11.37 5.26 7.73
C GLY A 61 10.25 5.56 8.74
N ALA A 62 9.03 5.16 8.42
CA ALA A 62 7.88 5.30 9.33
C ALA A 62 8.02 4.38 10.57
N LEU A 63 8.46 3.12 10.37
CA LEU A 63 8.67 2.17 11.46
C LEU A 63 9.73 2.64 12.46
N ALA A 64 10.82 3.24 11.99
CA ALA A 64 11.85 3.81 12.84
C ALA A 64 11.26 4.88 13.79
N ARG A 65 10.32 5.68 13.30
CA ARG A 65 9.62 6.67 14.13
C ARG A 65 8.61 6.03 15.07
N TYR A 66 7.84 5.05 14.60
CA TYR A 66 6.84 4.37 15.44
C TYR A 66 7.48 3.51 16.53
N ARG A 67 8.66 2.95 16.30
CA ARG A 67 9.39 2.16 17.31
C ARG A 67 9.61 2.92 18.63
N SER A 68 9.72 4.24 18.59
CA SER A 68 9.85 5.08 19.77
C SER A 68 8.53 5.39 20.48
N GLN A 69 7.38 5.03 19.90
CA GLN A 69 6.06 5.42 20.37
C GLN A 69 5.15 4.23 20.68
N ALA A 70 5.38 3.08 20.07
CA ALA A 70 4.50 1.91 20.19
C ALA A 70 5.28 0.60 20.05
N THR A 71 4.72 -0.47 20.60
CA THR A 71 5.20 -1.84 20.37
C THR A 71 4.87 -2.27 18.94
N LEU A 72 5.89 -2.46 18.11
CA LEU A 72 5.71 -2.94 16.74
C LEU A 72 5.25 -4.40 16.68
N HIS A 73 5.57 -5.18 17.71
CA HIS A 73 5.18 -6.59 17.83
C HIS A 73 3.93 -6.69 18.69
N SER A 74 2.81 -6.96 18.07
CA SER A 74 1.53 -7.17 18.77
C SER A 74 0.87 -8.47 18.30
N ALA A 75 -0.04 -9.02 19.10
CA ALA A 75 -0.85 -10.17 18.70
C ALA A 75 -1.67 -9.88 17.43
N LEU A 76 -2.07 -8.63 17.24
CA LEU A 76 -2.74 -8.16 16.03
C LEU A 76 -1.82 -8.28 14.81
N THR A 77 -0.57 -7.80 14.90
CA THR A 77 0.43 -7.91 13.83
C THR A 77 0.65 -9.37 13.43
N ALA A 78 0.87 -10.25 14.40
CA ALA A 78 1.05 -11.68 14.15
C ALA A 78 -0.16 -12.31 13.45
N THR A 79 -1.37 -11.99 13.92
CA THR A 79 -2.62 -12.50 13.33
C THR A 79 -2.78 -12.03 11.88
N MET A 80 -2.47 -10.78 11.59
CA MET A 80 -2.50 -10.24 10.24
C MET A 80 -1.49 -10.92 9.31
N LEU A 81 -0.26 -11.16 9.78
CA LEU A 81 0.79 -11.82 8.99
C LEU A 81 0.43 -13.25 8.59
N ILE A 82 -0.25 -14.00 9.46
CA ILE A 82 -0.73 -15.37 9.15
C ILE A 82 -1.63 -15.39 7.91
N GLY A 83 -2.47 -14.38 7.73
CA GLY A 83 -3.32 -14.27 6.53
C GLY A 83 -2.62 -13.61 5.36
N THR A 84 -1.94 -12.48 5.60
CA THR A 84 -1.43 -11.64 4.51
C THR A 84 -0.24 -12.25 3.77
N ILE A 85 0.66 -12.99 4.44
CA ILE A 85 1.81 -13.61 3.76
C ILE A 85 1.36 -14.61 2.70
N PRO A 86 0.56 -15.66 3.01
CA PRO A 86 0.07 -16.58 1.98
C PRO A 86 -0.80 -15.87 0.95
N GLY A 87 -1.56 -14.85 1.36
CA GLY A 87 -2.35 -14.03 0.44
C GLY A 87 -1.48 -13.32 -0.60
N VAL A 88 -0.40 -12.66 -0.18
CA VAL A 88 0.51 -11.94 -1.08
C VAL A 88 1.21 -12.90 -2.05
N VAL A 89 1.64 -14.07 -1.60
CA VAL A 89 2.23 -15.10 -2.47
C VAL A 89 1.23 -15.55 -3.53
N PHE A 90 0.02 -15.88 -3.11
CA PHE A 90 -1.05 -16.26 -4.04
C PHE A 90 -1.39 -15.13 -5.01
N GLY A 91 -1.50 -13.90 -4.53
CA GLY A 91 -1.76 -12.70 -5.33
C GLY A 91 -0.68 -12.43 -6.38
N ALA A 92 0.60 -12.64 -6.04
CA ALA A 92 1.71 -12.52 -6.97
C ALA A 92 1.61 -13.56 -8.10
N CYS A 93 1.26 -14.82 -7.78
CA CYS A 93 1.01 -15.85 -8.78
C CYS A 93 -0.17 -15.47 -9.69
N VAL A 94 -1.29 -15.03 -9.12
CA VAL A 94 -2.45 -14.57 -9.90
C VAL A 94 -2.05 -13.42 -10.85
N ARG A 95 -1.24 -12.47 -10.36
CA ARG A 95 -0.79 -11.32 -11.14
C ARG A 95 0.05 -11.74 -12.36
N VAL A 96 0.94 -12.69 -12.20
CA VAL A 96 1.86 -13.10 -13.27
C VAL A 96 1.16 -14.02 -14.27
N PHE A 97 0.35 -14.97 -13.80
CA PHE A 97 -0.21 -15.99 -14.68
C PHE A 97 -1.62 -15.68 -15.21
N LEU A 98 -2.43 -14.91 -14.46
CA LEU A 98 -3.83 -14.67 -14.83
C LEU A 98 -4.09 -13.22 -15.28
N ILE A 99 -3.31 -12.23 -14.80
CA ILE A 99 -3.55 -10.80 -15.06
C ILE A 99 -2.25 -10.13 -15.54
N PRO A 100 -1.59 -10.59 -16.58
CA PRO A 100 -0.34 -9.97 -17.04
C PRO A 100 -0.56 -8.64 -17.75
N GLY A 101 -1.75 -8.43 -18.34
CA GLY A 101 -2.08 -7.26 -19.17
C GLY A 101 -2.30 -5.96 -18.35
N PRO A 102 -2.04 -4.79 -18.97
CA PRO A 102 -2.19 -3.50 -18.29
C PRO A 102 -3.66 -3.09 -18.08
N ASP A 103 -4.54 -3.35 -19.03
CA ASP A 103 -5.90 -2.80 -19.02
C ASP A 103 -6.78 -3.43 -17.95
N VAL A 104 -6.78 -4.78 -17.85
CA VAL A 104 -7.48 -5.48 -16.77
C VAL A 104 -6.93 -5.05 -15.41
N PHE A 105 -5.61 -4.86 -15.32
CA PHE A 105 -4.97 -4.39 -14.09
C PHE A 105 -5.45 -2.98 -13.70
N ARG A 106 -5.52 -2.03 -14.65
CA ARG A 106 -6.01 -0.66 -14.41
C ARG A 106 -7.46 -0.65 -13.91
N LEU A 107 -8.34 -1.42 -14.56
CA LEU A 107 -9.75 -1.52 -14.15
C LEU A 107 -9.91 -2.12 -12.76
N LEU A 108 -9.14 -3.14 -12.42
CA LEU A 108 -9.14 -3.73 -11.08
C LEU A 108 -8.66 -2.72 -10.03
N VAL A 109 -7.59 -1.93 -10.32
CA VAL A 109 -7.10 -0.87 -9.42
C VAL A 109 -8.19 0.19 -9.21
N ALA A 110 -8.83 0.66 -10.29
CA ALA A 110 -9.90 1.64 -10.20
C ALA A 110 -11.09 1.10 -9.39
N GLY A 111 -11.52 -0.13 -9.68
CA GLY A 111 -12.62 -0.80 -8.99
C GLY A 111 -12.39 -1.02 -7.50
N PHE A 112 -11.12 -1.10 -7.08
CA PHE A 112 -10.74 -1.20 -5.69
C PHE A 112 -10.57 0.16 -5.01
N LEU A 113 -9.88 1.10 -5.65
CA LEU A 113 -9.59 2.42 -5.06
C LEU A 113 -10.84 3.29 -4.95
N LEU A 114 -11.80 3.18 -5.88
CA LEU A 114 -13.01 3.99 -5.87
C LEU A 114 -13.90 3.74 -4.64
N PRO A 115 -14.30 2.49 -4.33
CA PRO A 115 -15.07 2.22 -3.11
C PRO A 115 -14.29 2.57 -1.84
N LEU A 116 -13.00 2.28 -1.82
CA LEU A 116 -12.14 2.60 -0.69
C LEU A 116 -12.06 4.12 -0.45
N GLY A 117 -11.88 4.89 -1.53
CA GLY A 117 -11.82 6.35 -1.47
C GLY A 117 -13.15 6.95 -1.02
N ILE A 118 -14.27 6.50 -1.60
CA ILE A 118 -15.62 6.92 -1.21
C ILE A 118 -15.88 6.57 0.26
N TRP A 119 -15.52 5.38 0.68
CA TRP A 119 -15.71 4.94 2.07
C TRP A 119 -14.88 5.78 3.06
N LEU A 120 -13.61 6.07 2.75
CA LEU A 120 -12.76 6.95 3.56
C LEU A 120 -13.30 8.38 3.63
N PHE A 121 -13.85 8.87 2.50
CA PHE A 121 -14.39 10.24 2.43
C PHE A 121 -15.74 10.40 3.12
N LEU A 122 -16.65 9.45 2.92
CA LEU A 122 -18.00 9.47 3.50
C LEU A 122 -18.04 8.94 4.95
N GLY A 123 -17.16 8.02 5.30
CA GLY A 123 -17.04 7.46 6.65
C GLY A 123 -16.74 8.49 7.74
N ARG A 124 -16.38 9.69 7.33
CA ARG A 124 -16.17 10.88 8.15
C ARG A 124 -17.37 11.26 9.03
N ARG A 125 -18.62 10.89 8.63
CA ARG A 125 -19.86 11.35 9.27
C ARG A 125 -20.58 10.30 10.12
N ARG A 126 -20.21 9.01 10.08
CA ARG A 126 -21.09 7.94 10.53
C ARG A 126 -20.51 6.93 11.52
N LEU A 127 -19.27 7.06 11.95
CA LEU A 127 -18.82 6.14 13.00
C LEU A 127 -18.99 6.84 14.36
N PRO A 128 -20.05 6.47 15.13
CA PRO A 128 -20.02 6.71 16.56
C PRO A 128 -18.73 6.07 17.07
N ARG A 129 -17.97 6.79 17.90
CA ARG A 129 -17.00 6.12 18.77
C ARG A 129 -17.80 5.07 19.54
N ALA A 130 -17.84 3.85 19.05
CA ALA A 130 -18.32 2.75 19.84
C ALA A 130 -17.32 2.58 20.98
N PRO A 131 -17.72 2.84 22.25
CA PRO A 131 -16.81 2.71 23.38
C PRO A 131 -16.27 1.30 23.58
N HIS A 132 -16.84 0.33 22.85
CA HIS A 132 -16.50 -1.08 22.88
C HIS A 132 -16.61 -1.67 21.47
N ALA A 133 -15.64 -1.32 20.59
CA ALA A 133 -15.45 -2.11 19.39
C ALA A 133 -15.04 -3.51 19.83
N THR A 134 -15.94 -4.48 19.67
CA THR A 134 -15.59 -5.90 19.85
C THR A 134 -14.47 -6.20 18.89
N PRO A 135 -13.28 -6.64 19.36
CA PRO A 135 -12.20 -7.01 18.47
C PRO A 135 -12.72 -8.02 17.45
N LEU A 136 -12.41 -7.81 16.18
CA LEU A 136 -12.71 -8.81 15.15
C LEU A 136 -12.18 -10.16 15.61
N GLY A 137 -13.01 -11.19 15.53
CA GLY A 137 -12.60 -12.55 15.87
C GLY A 137 -11.34 -12.94 15.06
N ARG A 138 -10.43 -13.68 15.70
CA ARG A 138 -9.14 -14.06 15.09
C ARG A 138 -9.29 -14.65 13.69
N ASN A 139 -10.24 -15.57 13.49
CA ASN A 139 -10.46 -16.24 12.21
C ASN A 139 -10.94 -15.26 11.13
N LEU A 140 -11.84 -14.33 11.48
CA LEU A 140 -12.30 -13.29 10.56
C LEU A 140 -11.16 -12.33 10.19
N THR A 141 -10.33 -11.95 11.16
CA THR A 141 -9.14 -11.12 10.90
C THR A 141 -8.18 -11.81 9.94
N ILE A 142 -7.94 -13.13 10.10
CA ILE A 142 -7.08 -13.91 9.19
C ILE A 142 -7.69 -13.97 7.79
N ALA A 143 -9.00 -14.21 7.67
CA ALA A 143 -9.68 -14.27 6.38
C ALA A 143 -9.64 -12.93 5.63
N ILE A 144 -9.91 -11.82 6.32
CA ILE A 144 -9.78 -10.47 5.77
C ILE A 144 -8.32 -10.21 5.39
N ALA A 145 -7.38 -10.58 6.25
CA ALA A 145 -5.95 -10.40 6.02
C ALA A 145 -5.48 -11.20 4.78
N PHE A 146 -5.97 -12.41 4.59
CA PHE A 146 -5.68 -13.21 3.39
C PHE A 146 -6.21 -12.53 2.12
N THR A 147 -7.47 -12.13 2.10
CA THR A 147 -8.09 -11.45 0.95
C THR A 147 -7.35 -10.15 0.61
N VAL A 148 -7.05 -9.35 1.62
CA VAL A 148 -6.25 -8.12 1.47
C VAL A 148 -4.83 -8.43 1.03
N GLY A 149 -4.25 -9.52 1.51
CA GLY A 149 -2.95 -10.02 1.06
C GLY A 149 -2.93 -10.36 -0.43
N VAL A 150 -3.96 -11.06 -0.92
CA VAL A 150 -4.11 -11.35 -2.36
C VAL A 150 -4.12 -10.06 -3.19
N ILE A 151 -4.95 -9.11 -2.79
CA ILE A 151 -5.01 -7.78 -3.44
C ILE A 151 -3.63 -7.10 -3.35
N GLY A 152 -3.00 -7.13 -2.18
CA GLY A 152 -1.67 -6.57 -1.95
C GLY A 152 -0.58 -7.19 -2.84
N GLY A 153 -0.66 -8.48 -3.10
CA GLY A 153 0.24 -9.20 -4.00
C GLY A 153 0.02 -8.88 -5.48
N ILE A 154 -1.24 -8.71 -5.89
CA ILE A 154 -1.59 -8.31 -7.27
C ILE A 154 -1.09 -6.90 -7.56
N TYR A 155 -1.27 -5.97 -6.62
CA TYR A 155 -0.98 -4.54 -6.84
C TYR A 155 0.41 -4.10 -6.36
N GLY A 156 1.13 -4.93 -5.61
CA GLY A 156 2.41 -4.55 -5.05
C GLY A 156 2.32 -3.55 -3.89
N ILE A 157 1.16 -3.42 -3.26
CA ILE A 157 0.95 -2.45 -2.18
C ILE A 157 1.24 -3.01 -0.78
N GLY A 158 1.55 -4.30 -0.72
CA GLY A 158 1.71 -5.03 0.55
C GLY A 158 0.38 -5.30 1.25
N GLY A 159 0.31 -6.37 2.01
CA GLY A 159 -0.95 -6.82 2.63
C GLY A 159 -1.46 -5.92 3.76
N GLY A 160 -0.60 -5.11 4.39
CA GLY A 160 -0.98 -4.27 5.51
C GLY A 160 -1.73 -2.99 5.12
N SER A 161 -1.43 -2.43 3.95
CA SER A 161 -1.92 -1.09 3.54
C SER A 161 -3.43 -0.95 3.57
N LEU A 162 -4.14 -1.99 3.19
CA LEU A 162 -5.60 -2.01 3.12
C LEU A 162 -6.24 -2.43 4.44
N LEU A 163 -5.50 -3.12 5.31
CA LEU A 163 -6.00 -3.49 6.64
C LEU A 163 -6.19 -2.28 7.53
N SER A 164 -5.36 -1.23 7.36
CA SER A 164 -5.47 -0.02 8.16
C SER A 164 -6.88 0.60 8.08
N PRO A 165 -7.40 0.99 6.90
CA PRO A 165 -8.73 1.56 6.81
C PRO A 165 -9.83 0.59 7.26
N ILE A 166 -9.68 -0.71 7.01
CA ILE A 166 -10.66 -1.71 7.45
C ILE A 166 -10.72 -1.75 8.98
N LEU A 167 -9.58 -1.97 9.66
CA LEU A 167 -9.53 -2.05 11.11
C LEU A 167 -9.98 -0.76 11.81
N VAL A 168 -9.58 0.40 11.24
CA VAL A 168 -10.03 1.71 11.73
C VAL A 168 -11.54 1.90 11.50
N GLY A 169 -12.07 1.36 10.41
CA GLY A 169 -13.52 1.32 10.14
C GLY A 169 -14.30 0.52 11.17
N TYR A 170 -13.72 -0.55 11.69
CA TYR A 170 -14.28 -1.34 12.80
C TYR A 170 -14.03 -0.70 14.18
N GLY A 171 -13.50 0.52 14.25
CA GLY A 171 -13.36 1.30 15.49
C GLY A 171 -12.01 1.18 16.18
N ALA A 172 -11.04 0.46 15.60
CA ALA A 172 -9.71 0.38 16.18
C ALA A 172 -8.99 1.74 16.08
N PRO A 173 -8.24 2.17 17.13
CA PRO A 173 -7.52 3.44 17.12
C PRO A 173 -6.42 3.46 16.05
N VAL A 174 -6.33 4.55 15.28
CA VAL A 174 -5.27 4.72 14.25
C VAL A 174 -3.87 4.56 14.86
N ALA A 175 -3.65 5.09 16.05
CA ALA A 175 -2.37 5.01 16.74
C ALA A 175 -1.90 3.56 17.00
N THR A 176 -2.81 2.62 17.20
CA THR A 176 -2.51 1.19 17.38
C THR A 176 -2.39 0.46 16.04
N VAL A 177 -3.28 0.81 15.11
CA VAL A 177 -3.37 0.14 13.81
C VAL A 177 -2.22 0.51 12.90
N ALA A 178 -1.83 1.80 12.83
CA ALA A 178 -0.85 2.30 11.88
C ALA A 178 0.52 1.60 11.99
N PRO A 179 1.15 1.47 13.16
CA PRO A 179 2.42 0.75 13.26
C PRO A 179 2.27 -0.74 12.90
N ALA A 180 1.20 -1.40 13.34
CA ALA A 180 0.96 -2.82 13.09
C ALA A 180 0.78 -3.12 11.58
N THR A 181 0.00 -2.30 10.88
CA THR A 181 -0.24 -2.46 9.44
C THR A 181 0.99 -2.10 8.61
N LEU A 182 1.83 -1.16 9.04
CA LEU A 182 3.10 -0.87 8.37
C LEU A 182 4.11 -2.02 8.54
N VAL A 183 4.20 -2.64 9.73
CA VAL A 183 5.00 -3.86 9.89
C VAL A 183 4.51 -4.96 8.95
N CYS A 184 3.21 -5.17 8.91
CA CYS A 184 2.59 -6.13 8.01
C CYS A 184 2.91 -5.81 6.53
N THR A 185 2.81 -4.54 6.14
CA THR A 185 3.17 -4.08 4.78
C THR A 185 4.63 -4.37 4.47
N PHE A 186 5.54 -4.06 5.38
CA PHE A 186 6.97 -4.31 5.18
C PHE A 186 7.26 -5.80 4.96
N VAL A 187 6.81 -6.65 5.90
CA VAL A 187 7.05 -8.10 5.85
C VAL A 187 6.44 -8.73 4.59
N THR A 188 5.21 -8.35 4.25
CA THR A 188 4.54 -8.87 3.05
C THR A 188 5.13 -8.31 1.76
N SER A 189 5.71 -7.12 1.78
CA SER A 189 6.44 -6.59 0.61
C SER A 189 7.75 -7.35 0.38
N VAL A 190 8.46 -7.75 1.43
CA VAL A 190 9.63 -8.63 1.31
C VAL A 190 9.23 -10.00 0.78
N ALA A 191 8.17 -10.61 1.34
CA ALA A 191 7.67 -11.91 0.87
C ALA A 191 7.19 -11.85 -0.60
N GLY A 192 6.45 -10.79 -0.96
CA GLY A 192 6.00 -10.57 -2.32
C GLY A 192 7.15 -10.34 -3.30
N ALA A 193 8.13 -9.51 -2.95
CA ALA A 193 9.30 -9.27 -3.79
C ALA A 193 10.11 -10.55 -4.01
N ALA A 194 10.29 -11.37 -2.96
CA ALA A 194 10.92 -12.69 -3.09
C ALA A 194 10.11 -13.60 -4.02
N THR A 195 8.78 -13.61 -3.91
CA THR A 195 7.91 -14.38 -4.81
C THR A 195 8.06 -13.91 -6.26
N TYR A 196 8.03 -12.61 -6.53
CA TYR A 196 8.24 -12.06 -7.88
C TYR A 196 9.65 -12.36 -8.41
N ALA A 197 10.69 -12.36 -7.57
CA ALA A 197 12.03 -12.74 -7.97
C ALA A 197 12.08 -14.22 -8.40
N ILE A 198 11.43 -15.11 -7.67
CA ILE A 198 11.33 -16.54 -8.03
C ILE A 198 10.53 -16.68 -9.34
N LEU A 199 9.40 -16.00 -9.48
CA LEU A 199 8.58 -16.03 -10.69
C LEU A 199 9.34 -15.49 -11.91
N ALA A 200 10.20 -14.48 -11.75
CA ALA A 200 11.03 -13.96 -12.82
C ALA A 200 12.06 -14.98 -13.34
N LEU A 201 12.49 -15.92 -12.51
CA LEU A 201 13.41 -17.00 -12.91
C LEU A 201 12.72 -18.11 -13.70
N VAL A 202 11.43 -18.33 -13.48
CA VAL A 202 10.68 -19.44 -14.09
C VAL A 202 9.78 -19.00 -15.26
N THR A 203 9.54 -17.70 -15.43
CA THR A 203 8.71 -17.16 -16.51
C THR A 203 9.59 -16.53 -17.60
N SER A 204 9.65 -17.18 -18.77
CA SER A 204 10.34 -16.64 -19.95
C SER A 204 9.43 -15.66 -20.69
N GLY A 205 9.96 -14.50 -21.09
CA GLY A 205 9.27 -13.54 -21.97
C GLY A 205 8.41 -12.48 -21.26
N LEU A 206 8.20 -12.53 -19.94
CA LEU A 206 7.52 -11.51 -19.18
C LEU A 206 8.53 -10.64 -18.40
N GLN A 207 8.37 -9.32 -18.48
CA GLN A 207 9.19 -8.39 -17.69
C GLN A 207 8.66 -8.32 -16.25
N VAL A 208 8.98 -9.34 -15.46
CA VAL A 208 8.54 -9.47 -14.06
C VAL A 208 9.53 -8.78 -13.09
N ALA A 209 10.74 -8.47 -13.55
CA ALA A 209 11.74 -7.80 -12.72
C ALA A 209 11.32 -6.34 -12.39
N PRO A 210 11.61 -5.84 -11.18
CA PRO A 210 11.30 -4.46 -10.81
C PRO A 210 12.11 -3.45 -11.61
N HIS A 211 11.56 -2.27 -11.84
CA HIS A 211 12.33 -1.12 -12.33
C HIS A 211 13.15 -0.53 -11.18
N TRP A 212 14.38 -1.02 -11.02
CA TRP A 212 15.25 -0.76 -9.87
C TRP A 212 15.41 0.71 -9.56
N THR A 213 15.75 1.52 -10.57
CA THR A 213 16.01 2.96 -10.39
C THR A 213 14.77 3.67 -9.84
N ALA A 214 13.60 3.48 -10.44
CA ALA A 214 12.37 4.12 -9.99
C ALA A 214 11.95 3.64 -8.59
N GLY A 215 12.03 2.32 -8.34
CA GLY A 215 11.66 1.74 -7.04
C GLY A 215 12.55 2.21 -5.89
N LEU A 216 13.87 2.23 -6.10
CA LEU A 216 14.84 2.66 -5.08
C LEU A 216 14.75 4.17 -4.82
N LEU A 217 14.67 4.99 -5.87
CA LEU A 217 14.58 6.45 -5.72
C LEU A 217 13.25 6.89 -5.08
N ALA A 218 12.14 6.33 -5.53
CA ALA A 218 10.87 6.55 -4.85
C ALA A 218 10.92 6.05 -3.40
N GLY A 219 11.54 4.89 -3.18
CA GLY A 219 11.73 4.30 -1.85
C GLY A 219 12.53 5.20 -0.90
N THR A 220 13.64 5.79 -1.36
CA THR A 220 14.45 6.71 -0.53
C THR A 220 13.70 7.99 -0.21
N GLY A 221 12.96 8.57 -1.18
CA GLY A 221 12.01 9.65 -0.92
C GLY A 221 10.95 9.23 0.10
N GLY A 222 10.38 8.05 -0.10
CA GLY A 222 9.38 7.47 0.78
C GLY A 222 9.87 7.19 2.20
N LEU A 223 11.15 6.83 2.37
CA LEU A 223 11.79 6.65 3.68
C LEU A 223 11.80 7.97 4.48
N ALA A 224 12.23 9.04 3.83
CA ALA A 224 12.21 10.38 4.44
C ALA A 224 10.77 10.85 4.71
N GLY A 225 9.88 10.75 3.71
CA GLY A 225 8.48 11.12 3.81
C GLY A 225 7.73 10.32 4.88
N GLY A 226 7.96 9.02 4.94
CA GLY A 226 7.36 8.13 5.94
C GLY A 226 7.77 8.47 7.38
N TYR A 227 9.06 8.74 7.59
CA TYR A 227 9.56 9.19 8.89
C TYR A 227 8.93 10.52 9.32
N LEU A 228 8.92 11.50 8.42
CA LEU A 228 8.32 12.82 8.68
C LEU A 228 6.81 12.72 8.89
N GLY A 229 6.10 11.95 8.07
CA GLY A 229 4.67 11.71 8.20
C GLY A 229 4.31 11.06 9.54
N ALA A 230 5.02 10.00 9.92
CA ALA A 230 4.82 9.37 11.23
C ALA A 230 5.13 10.32 12.40
N ARG A 231 6.09 11.25 12.23
CA ARG A 231 6.38 12.30 13.24
C ARG A 231 5.27 13.34 13.36
N LEU A 232 4.57 13.60 12.26
CA LEU A 232 3.46 14.57 12.23
C LEU A 232 2.14 13.98 12.74
N GLN A 233 1.98 12.65 12.71
CA GLN A 233 0.73 11.97 13.11
C GLN A 233 0.10 12.52 14.40
N PRO A 234 0.82 12.69 15.52
CA PRO A 234 0.20 13.15 16.77
C PRO A 234 -0.33 14.58 16.72
N ARG A 235 0.11 15.37 15.72
CA ARG A 235 -0.27 16.77 15.55
C ARG A 235 -1.43 16.98 14.59
N LEU A 236 -1.76 15.96 13.80
CA LEU A 236 -2.78 16.04 12.74
C LEU A 236 -4.11 15.49 13.25
N PRO A 237 -5.22 16.22 13.04
CA PRO A 237 -6.53 15.69 13.36
C PRO A 237 -6.84 14.48 12.46
N GLU A 238 -7.31 13.40 13.06
CA GLU A 238 -7.62 12.14 12.36
C GLU A 238 -8.59 12.35 11.18
N ALA A 239 -9.54 13.29 11.36
CA ALA A 239 -10.50 13.63 10.31
C ALA A 239 -9.83 14.22 9.05
N ALA A 240 -8.77 15.03 9.21
CA ALA A 240 -8.04 15.60 8.09
C ALA A 240 -7.25 14.51 7.36
N LEU A 241 -6.57 13.62 8.09
CA LEU A 241 -5.82 12.51 7.52
C LEU A 241 -6.72 11.58 6.69
N ARG A 242 -7.87 11.20 7.24
CA ARG A 242 -8.86 10.37 6.52
C ARG A 242 -9.41 11.07 5.29
N ALA A 243 -9.70 12.37 5.38
CA ALA A 243 -10.22 13.14 4.26
C ALA A 243 -9.21 13.24 3.11
N THR A 244 -7.95 13.50 3.43
CA THR A 244 -6.88 13.60 2.43
C THR A 244 -6.68 12.26 1.71
N LEU A 245 -6.67 11.16 2.46
CA LEU A 245 -6.56 9.83 1.86
C LEU A 245 -7.77 9.49 0.99
N GLY A 246 -8.97 9.79 1.44
CA GLY A 246 -10.18 9.57 0.67
C GLY A 246 -10.18 10.37 -0.62
N ALA A 247 -9.79 11.65 -0.56
CA ALA A 247 -9.69 12.50 -1.73
C ALA A 247 -8.65 11.96 -2.74
N LEU A 248 -7.46 11.60 -2.26
CA LEU A 248 -6.41 11.01 -3.11
C LEU A 248 -6.88 9.72 -3.77
N ALA A 249 -7.52 8.82 -3.02
CA ALA A 249 -8.01 7.56 -3.56
C ALA A 249 -9.08 7.77 -4.64
N VAL A 250 -10.01 8.71 -4.44
CA VAL A 250 -11.04 9.04 -5.44
C VAL A 250 -10.40 9.65 -6.69
N VAL A 251 -9.53 10.64 -6.53
CA VAL A 251 -8.83 11.26 -7.65
C VAL A 251 -8.06 10.22 -8.46
N THR A 252 -7.33 9.36 -7.77
CA THR A 252 -6.58 8.27 -8.40
C THR A 252 -7.48 7.30 -9.16
N ALA A 253 -8.60 6.89 -8.56
CA ALA A 253 -9.56 6.00 -9.21
C ALA A 253 -10.16 6.63 -10.48
N VAL A 254 -10.54 7.91 -10.40
CA VAL A 254 -11.07 8.65 -11.55
C VAL A 254 -10.03 8.73 -12.68
N LEU A 255 -8.77 9.02 -12.37
CA LEU A 255 -7.70 9.06 -13.35
C LEU A 255 -7.53 7.71 -14.07
N TYR A 256 -7.60 6.59 -13.34
CA TYR A 256 -7.52 5.26 -13.93
C TYR A 256 -8.71 4.90 -14.81
N VAL A 257 -9.93 5.28 -14.40
CA VAL A 257 -11.12 5.09 -15.23
C VAL A 257 -11.01 5.89 -16.53
N VAL A 258 -10.59 7.15 -16.44
CA VAL A 258 -10.42 8.01 -17.63
C VAL A 258 -9.33 7.46 -18.57
N ASP A 259 -8.23 6.95 -18.01
CA ASP A 259 -7.12 6.37 -18.79
C ASP A 259 -7.49 5.02 -19.42
N ALA A 260 -8.35 4.24 -18.77
CA ALA A 260 -8.84 2.95 -19.29
C ALA A 260 -9.92 3.11 -20.39
N LEU A 261 -10.58 4.27 -20.46
CA LEU A 261 -11.60 4.59 -21.47
C LEU A 261 -11.03 5.29 -22.73
N ARG A 262 -9.74 5.63 -22.71
CA ARG A 262 -9.00 6.21 -23.85
C ARG A 262 -8.28 5.14 -24.64
#